data_e8cb14bf8ce15b262567cf5074be9061
#
_entry.id   e8cb14bf8ce15b262567cf5074be9061
#
_cell.length_a   1.000
_cell.length_b   1.000
_cell.length_c   1.000
_cell.angle_alpha   90.00
_cell.angle_beta   90.00
_cell.angle_gamma   90.00
#
_symmetry.space_group_name_H-M   'P 1'
#
loop_
_entity.id
_entity.type
_entity.pdbx_description
1 polymer ?
#
loop_
_entity_poly.entity_id
_entity_poly.type
_entity_poly.pdbx_seq_one_letter_code
_entity_poly.pdbx_strand_id
1 'polypeptide(L)'
;WLRRLLEWQKDLQEPQEFMETLKIDLFEDEVFVFTPEGDVVSLPKGGTPVDFAYHIHTEVGHRCVGAKVNGKIVPLEYELENSDIVEILTSKKSNGPSRDWLNFVKTSKARSKIKRWFKRQRKDEIIDKGERILNEHLDKYNINLSEKEKEKELKRITDELGRKNKDDLLEDLGYSNINPKQIINKFKDYEPEKELSNKSSSTAKKKSSSVDKGVSVKGMENMLVRMAKCCNPVPGDEI
;
A
#
# COMPACT_ATOMS: atom_id res chain seq x y z
N TRP A 1 1.70 -33.27 4.38
CA TRP A 1 2.08 -32.22 5.34
C TRP A 1 3.35 -31.47 4.88
N LEU A 2 4.51 -32.09 4.73
CA LEU A 2 5.77 -31.48 4.29
C LEU A 2 5.66 -30.76 2.93
N ARG A 3 4.92 -31.30 1.96
CA ARG A 3 4.71 -30.68 0.65
C ARG A 3 3.89 -29.38 0.75
N ARG A 4 2.88 -29.32 1.63
CA ARG A 4 2.13 -28.10 1.94
C ARG A 4 3.01 -27.03 2.59
N LEU A 5 3.92 -27.42 3.47
CA LEU A 5 4.87 -26.52 4.14
C LEU A 5 5.82 -25.85 3.15
N LEU A 6 6.31 -26.61 2.15
CA LEU A 6 7.16 -26.11 1.07
C LEU A 6 6.41 -25.18 0.10
N GLU A 7 5.13 -25.41 -0.15
CA GLU A 7 4.29 -24.49 -0.93
C GLU A 7 4.06 -23.18 -0.17
N TRP A 8 3.84 -23.24 1.13
CA TRP A 8 3.69 -22.04 1.98
C TRP A 8 4.97 -21.23 2.06
N GLN A 9 6.13 -21.88 2.17
CA GLN A 9 7.43 -21.21 2.20
C GLN A 9 7.67 -20.38 0.94
N LYS A 10 7.15 -20.79 -0.22
CA LYS A 10 7.24 -20.02 -1.47
C LYS A 10 6.33 -18.79 -1.49
N ASP A 11 5.23 -18.82 -0.75
CA ASP A 11 4.23 -17.75 -0.71
C ASP A 11 4.52 -16.67 0.33
N LEU A 12 5.33 -16.97 1.35
CA LEU A 12 5.67 -16.07 2.45
C LEU A 12 7.06 -15.44 2.20
N GLN A 13 7.10 -14.13 2.15
CA GLN A 13 8.33 -13.37 1.89
C GLN A 13 9.12 -13.02 3.16
N GLU A 14 8.53 -13.17 4.37
CA GLU A 14 9.17 -12.83 5.63
C GLU A 14 9.26 -14.03 6.58
N PRO A 15 10.47 -14.35 7.10
CA PRO A 15 10.70 -15.49 7.99
C PRO A 15 9.92 -15.43 9.32
N GLN A 16 9.63 -14.24 9.82
CA GLN A 16 8.87 -14.05 11.06
C GLN A 16 7.41 -14.43 10.90
N GLU A 17 6.78 -14.03 9.78
CA GLU A 17 5.40 -14.39 9.46
C GLU A 17 5.24 -15.90 9.26
N PHE A 18 6.25 -16.56 8.73
CA PHE A 18 6.31 -18.02 8.61
C PHE A 18 6.35 -18.73 9.97
N MET A 19 7.18 -18.24 10.89
CA MET A 19 7.32 -18.85 12.24
C MET A 19 6.08 -18.66 13.11
N GLU A 20 5.40 -17.52 13.02
CA GLU A 20 4.12 -17.30 13.71
C GLU A 20 3.04 -18.23 13.15
N THR A 21 2.98 -18.35 11.83
CA THR A 21 2.08 -19.26 11.13
C THR A 21 2.29 -20.71 11.57
N LEU A 22 3.54 -21.16 11.64
CA LEU A 22 3.90 -22.53 12.01
C LEU A 22 3.51 -22.87 13.47
N LYS A 23 3.62 -21.90 14.38
CA LYS A 23 3.24 -22.08 15.80
C LYS A 23 1.73 -22.27 15.97
N ILE A 24 0.92 -21.53 15.20
CA ILE A 24 -0.53 -21.61 15.28
C ILE A 24 -1.04 -22.95 14.75
N ASP A 25 -0.51 -23.42 13.62
CA ASP A 25 -1.01 -24.63 12.93
C ASP A 25 -0.57 -25.97 13.59
N LEU A 26 0.40 -25.97 14.53
CA LEU A 26 0.93 -27.20 15.13
C LEU A 26 0.16 -27.72 16.35
N PHE A 27 -0.71 -26.93 16.95
CA PHE A 27 -1.33 -27.24 18.25
C PHE A 27 -2.84 -27.03 18.34
N GLU A 28 -3.53 -26.80 17.21
CA GLU A 28 -4.99 -26.61 17.21
C GLU A 28 -5.74 -27.91 16.92
N ASP A 29 -6.85 -28.13 17.63
CA ASP A 29 -7.84 -29.15 17.28
C ASP A 29 -8.36 -28.88 15.87
N GLU A 30 -8.47 -29.89 15.02
CA GLU A 30 -8.95 -29.77 13.64
C GLU A 30 -10.44 -30.14 13.55
N VAL A 31 -11.15 -29.46 12.66
CA VAL A 31 -12.49 -29.85 12.22
C VAL A 31 -12.45 -30.29 10.77
N PHE A 32 -13.17 -31.34 10.43
CA PHE A 32 -13.25 -31.90 9.09
C PHE A 32 -14.60 -31.57 8.48
N VAL A 33 -14.56 -30.79 7.42
CA VAL A 33 -15.74 -30.34 6.67
C VAL A 33 -15.70 -30.88 5.24
N PHE A 34 -16.82 -30.90 4.55
CA PHE A 34 -16.95 -31.47 3.23
C PHE A 34 -17.28 -30.40 2.19
N THR A 35 -16.76 -30.56 0.99
CA THR A 35 -17.29 -29.88 -0.18
C THR A 35 -18.60 -30.53 -0.64
N PRO A 36 -19.44 -29.87 -1.45
CA PRO A 36 -20.62 -30.50 -2.04
C PRO A 36 -20.30 -31.75 -2.90
N GLU A 37 -19.09 -31.81 -3.44
CA GLU A 37 -18.57 -32.96 -4.22
C GLU A 37 -18.10 -34.14 -3.33
N GLY A 38 -18.02 -33.91 -2.01
CA GLY A 38 -17.63 -34.92 -1.02
C GLY A 38 -16.13 -34.92 -0.66
N ASP A 39 -15.37 -33.94 -1.11
CA ASP A 39 -13.98 -33.78 -0.71
C ASP A 39 -13.88 -33.32 0.74
N VAL A 40 -12.93 -33.91 1.49
CA VAL A 40 -12.68 -33.56 2.89
C VAL A 40 -11.67 -32.42 3.01
N VAL A 41 -12.02 -31.41 3.78
CA VAL A 41 -11.15 -30.27 4.09
C VAL A 41 -10.96 -30.21 5.60
N SER A 42 -9.69 -30.16 6.03
CA SER A 42 -9.29 -29.95 7.43
C SER A 42 -9.07 -28.47 7.67
N LEU A 43 -9.69 -27.94 8.73
CA LEU A 43 -9.54 -26.57 9.20
C LEU A 43 -9.28 -26.57 10.71
N PRO A 44 -8.63 -25.56 11.27
CA PRO A 44 -8.52 -25.41 12.70
C PRO A 44 -9.90 -25.21 13.34
N LYS A 45 -10.07 -25.63 14.56
CA LYS A 45 -11.30 -25.44 15.35
C LYS A 45 -11.69 -23.97 15.41
N GLY A 46 -12.96 -23.68 15.18
CA GLY A 46 -13.47 -22.33 15.00
C GLY A 46 -13.22 -21.74 13.62
N GLY A 47 -12.72 -22.57 12.68
CA GLY A 47 -12.58 -22.20 11.28
C GLY A 47 -13.92 -21.77 10.67
N THR A 48 -13.87 -20.81 9.75
CA THR A 48 -15.05 -20.15 9.19
C THR A 48 -15.21 -20.48 7.70
N PRO A 49 -16.37 -20.22 7.08
CA PRO A 49 -16.57 -20.34 5.64
C PRO A 49 -15.54 -19.53 4.82
N VAL A 50 -15.04 -18.41 5.36
CA VAL A 50 -13.96 -17.65 4.71
C VAL A 50 -12.65 -18.44 4.71
N ASP A 51 -12.30 -19.07 5.84
CA ASP A 51 -11.13 -19.93 5.93
C ASP A 51 -11.22 -21.09 4.92
N PHE A 52 -12.39 -21.71 4.85
CA PHE A 52 -12.68 -22.77 3.87
C PHE A 52 -12.52 -22.27 2.43
N ALA A 53 -13.08 -21.10 2.09
CA ALA A 53 -12.98 -20.50 0.76
C ALA A 53 -11.51 -20.29 0.33
N TYR A 54 -10.68 -19.75 1.24
CA TYR A 54 -9.25 -19.59 0.97
C TYR A 54 -8.46 -20.89 1.00
N HIS A 55 -8.98 -21.91 1.68
CA HIS A 55 -8.39 -23.24 1.62
C HIS A 55 -8.55 -23.85 0.23
N ILE A 56 -9.75 -23.76 -0.36
CA ILE A 56 -10.04 -24.25 -1.71
C ILE A 56 -9.19 -23.52 -2.74
N HIS A 57 -9.38 -22.20 -2.86
CA HIS A 57 -8.60 -21.39 -3.80
C HIS A 57 -8.62 -19.90 -3.42
N THR A 58 -7.52 -19.21 -3.68
CA THR A 58 -7.40 -17.77 -3.38
C THR A 58 -8.48 -16.93 -4.07
N GLU A 59 -8.80 -17.22 -5.34
CA GLU A 59 -9.86 -16.52 -6.08
C GLU A 59 -11.26 -16.79 -5.52
N VAL A 60 -11.53 -18.00 -5.02
CA VAL A 60 -12.78 -18.32 -4.35
C VAL A 60 -12.92 -17.46 -3.09
N GLY A 61 -11.85 -17.37 -2.29
CA GLY A 61 -11.80 -16.49 -1.14
C GLY A 61 -12.01 -15.03 -1.49
N HIS A 62 -11.32 -14.50 -2.52
CA HIS A 62 -11.46 -13.11 -2.93
C HIS A 62 -12.85 -12.77 -3.48
N ARG A 63 -13.54 -13.73 -4.08
CA ARG A 63 -14.88 -13.55 -4.68
C ARG A 63 -16.01 -14.01 -3.79
N CYS A 64 -15.72 -14.47 -2.58
CA CYS A 64 -16.73 -14.93 -1.62
C CYS A 64 -17.68 -13.79 -1.24
N VAL A 65 -18.98 -14.05 -1.37
CA VAL A 65 -20.05 -13.11 -1.00
C VAL A 65 -21.02 -13.71 0.01
N GLY A 66 -20.93 -15.02 0.26
CA GLY A 66 -21.77 -15.74 1.21
C GLY A 66 -21.38 -17.21 1.27
N ALA A 67 -22.01 -17.94 2.17
CA ALA A 67 -21.82 -19.37 2.33
C ALA A 67 -23.13 -20.08 2.70
N LYS A 68 -23.21 -21.35 2.31
CA LYS A 68 -24.24 -22.27 2.82
C LYS A 68 -23.54 -23.40 3.58
N VAL A 69 -24.09 -23.75 4.71
CA VAL A 69 -23.70 -24.89 5.50
C VAL A 69 -24.91 -25.83 5.61
N ASN A 70 -24.74 -27.08 5.21
CA ASN A 70 -25.81 -28.08 5.18
C ASN A 70 -27.07 -27.57 4.43
N GLY A 71 -26.85 -26.86 3.32
CA GLY A 71 -27.90 -26.29 2.45
C GLY A 71 -28.55 -25.00 2.98
N LYS A 72 -28.17 -24.50 4.17
CA LYS A 72 -28.70 -23.26 4.76
C LYS A 72 -27.70 -22.13 4.62
N ILE A 73 -28.17 -20.92 4.28
CA ILE A 73 -27.32 -19.71 4.26
C ILE A 73 -26.92 -19.36 5.70
N VAL A 74 -25.61 -19.16 5.88
CA VAL A 74 -25.02 -18.77 7.18
C VAL A 74 -24.19 -17.51 7.04
N PRO A 75 -23.96 -16.76 8.13
CA PRO A 75 -22.99 -15.66 8.16
C PRO A 75 -21.57 -16.16 7.84
N LEU A 76 -20.72 -15.31 7.27
CA LEU A 76 -19.34 -15.67 6.95
C LEU A 76 -18.44 -15.88 8.18
N GLU A 77 -18.89 -15.41 9.35
CA GLU A 77 -18.25 -15.60 10.66
C GLU A 77 -18.72 -16.87 11.40
N TYR A 78 -19.62 -17.66 10.79
CA TYR A 78 -20.10 -18.91 11.34
C TYR A 78 -18.93 -19.86 11.62
N GLU A 79 -18.88 -20.45 12.82
CA GLU A 79 -17.87 -21.46 13.17
C GLU A 79 -18.30 -22.81 12.64
N LEU A 80 -17.47 -23.40 11.77
CA LEU A 80 -17.72 -24.69 11.14
C LEU A 80 -17.51 -25.83 12.13
N GLU A 81 -18.37 -26.83 12.03
CA GLU A 81 -18.35 -28.03 12.87
C GLU A 81 -17.95 -29.28 12.04
N ASN A 82 -17.60 -30.36 12.74
CA ASN A 82 -17.29 -31.61 12.06
C ASN A 82 -18.50 -32.13 11.25
N SER A 83 -18.20 -32.60 10.04
CA SER A 83 -19.15 -33.14 9.06
C SER A 83 -20.06 -32.11 8.38
N ASP A 84 -19.81 -30.80 8.57
CA ASP A 84 -20.50 -29.76 7.83
C ASP A 84 -20.21 -29.87 6.32
N ILE A 85 -21.25 -29.73 5.50
CA ILE A 85 -21.15 -29.60 4.04
C ILE A 85 -21.18 -28.11 3.71
N VAL A 86 -20.08 -27.58 3.17
CA VAL A 86 -19.87 -26.14 2.98
C VAL A 86 -19.84 -25.78 1.48
N GLU A 87 -20.78 -24.93 1.07
CA GLU A 87 -20.86 -24.38 -0.28
C GLU A 87 -20.55 -22.87 -0.23
N ILE A 88 -19.54 -22.41 -0.97
CA ILE A 88 -19.17 -20.99 -1.05
C ILE A 88 -19.88 -20.31 -2.21
N LEU A 89 -20.58 -19.22 -1.90
CA LEU A 89 -21.21 -18.36 -2.90
C LEU A 89 -20.23 -17.31 -3.36
N THR A 90 -19.94 -17.29 -4.66
CA THR A 90 -18.98 -16.35 -5.26
C THR A 90 -19.67 -15.40 -6.24
N SER A 91 -19.16 -14.17 -6.38
CA SER A 91 -19.62 -13.21 -7.37
C SER A 91 -18.46 -12.64 -8.17
N LYS A 92 -18.63 -12.55 -9.51
CA LYS A 92 -17.68 -11.86 -10.40
C LYS A 92 -17.62 -10.34 -10.14
N LYS A 93 -18.68 -9.78 -9.53
CA LYS A 93 -18.78 -8.35 -9.18
C LYS A 93 -18.27 -8.06 -7.76
N SER A 94 -17.71 -9.05 -7.05
CA SER A 94 -17.15 -8.84 -5.73
C SER A 94 -15.96 -7.87 -5.81
N ASN A 95 -15.94 -6.89 -4.91
CA ASN A 95 -14.82 -5.93 -4.77
C ASN A 95 -13.62 -6.50 -3.99
N GLY A 96 -13.59 -7.82 -3.77
CA GLY A 96 -12.57 -8.51 -2.98
C GLY A 96 -12.97 -8.73 -1.53
N PRO A 97 -12.03 -9.18 -0.67
CA PRO A 97 -12.28 -9.49 0.73
C PRO A 97 -12.61 -8.24 1.55
N SER A 98 -13.43 -8.39 2.61
CA SER A 98 -13.60 -7.34 3.62
C SER A 98 -12.45 -7.35 4.62
N ARG A 99 -12.10 -6.17 5.14
CA ARG A 99 -11.13 -6.03 6.25
C ARG A 99 -11.64 -6.66 7.54
N ASP A 100 -12.96 -6.65 7.74
CA ASP A 100 -13.59 -7.23 8.93
C ASP A 100 -13.35 -8.73 9.03
N TRP A 101 -13.10 -9.41 7.90
CA TRP A 101 -12.77 -10.83 7.91
C TRP A 101 -11.51 -11.16 8.71
N LEU A 102 -10.56 -10.22 8.81
CA LEU A 102 -9.35 -10.39 9.61
C LEU A 102 -9.64 -10.57 11.12
N ASN A 103 -10.84 -10.17 11.59
CA ASN A 103 -11.22 -10.26 13.00
C ASN A 103 -11.64 -11.68 13.39
N PHE A 104 -12.19 -12.45 12.45
CA PHE A 104 -12.74 -13.77 12.75
C PHE A 104 -12.06 -14.94 12.04
N VAL A 105 -11.33 -14.72 10.92
CA VAL A 105 -10.60 -15.82 10.27
C VAL A 105 -9.54 -16.40 11.19
N LYS A 106 -9.47 -17.75 11.22
CA LYS A 106 -8.56 -18.50 12.08
C LYS A 106 -7.28 -18.90 11.35
N THR A 107 -7.40 -19.29 10.07
CA THR A 107 -6.23 -19.77 9.33
C THR A 107 -5.27 -18.65 8.99
N SER A 108 -3.99 -18.90 9.21
CA SER A 108 -2.90 -18.02 8.79
C SER A 108 -2.89 -17.80 7.27
N LYS A 109 -3.27 -18.83 6.50
CA LYS A 109 -3.40 -18.78 5.04
C LYS A 109 -4.42 -17.74 4.59
N ALA A 110 -5.65 -17.76 5.14
CA ALA A 110 -6.68 -16.77 4.82
C ALA A 110 -6.22 -15.36 5.22
N ARG A 111 -5.70 -15.22 6.44
CA ARG A 111 -5.21 -13.93 6.97
C ARG A 111 -4.11 -13.31 6.09
N SER A 112 -3.10 -14.10 5.70
CA SER A 112 -2.02 -13.64 4.83
C SER A 112 -2.51 -13.26 3.44
N LYS A 113 -3.42 -14.07 2.84
CA LYS A 113 -3.99 -13.76 1.51
C LYS A 113 -4.83 -12.49 1.53
N ILE A 114 -5.64 -12.28 2.58
CA ILE A 114 -6.43 -11.05 2.77
C ILE A 114 -5.51 -9.83 2.94
N LYS A 115 -4.51 -9.90 3.83
CA LYS A 115 -3.54 -8.81 4.03
C LYS A 115 -2.79 -8.47 2.75
N ARG A 116 -2.35 -9.48 1.99
CA ARG A 116 -1.65 -9.30 0.70
C ARG A 116 -2.55 -8.64 -0.34
N TRP A 117 -3.83 -9.00 -0.39
CA TRP A 117 -4.79 -8.35 -1.28
C TRP A 117 -4.91 -6.86 -0.97
N PHE A 118 -5.10 -6.47 0.29
CA PHE A 118 -5.17 -5.06 0.69
C PHE A 118 -3.85 -4.30 0.46
N LYS A 119 -2.70 -4.94 0.67
CA LYS A 119 -1.39 -4.33 0.36
C LYS A 119 -1.28 -4.03 -1.13
N ARG A 120 -1.69 -4.97 -1.99
CA ARG A 120 -1.70 -4.80 -3.45
C ARG A 120 -2.65 -3.68 -3.86
N GLN A 121 -3.89 -3.70 -3.38
CA GLN A 121 -4.89 -2.68 -3.66
C GLN A 121 -4.40 -1.27 -3.29
N ARG A 122 -3.79 -1.13 -2.12
CA ARG A 122 -3.20 0.15 -1.70
C ARG A 122 -2.05 0.58 -2.61
N LYS A 123 -1.22 -0.35 -3.03
CA LYS A 123 -0.13 -0.07 -3.98
C LYS A 123 -0.69 0.44 -5.31
N ASP A 124 -1.69 -0.24 -5.86
CA ASP A 124 -2.34 0.15 -7.11
C ASP A 124 -2.97 1.54 -7.02
N GLU A 125 -3.71 1.85 -5.92
CA GLU A 125 -4.27 3.19 -5.66
C GLU A 125 -3.20 4.30 -5.61
N ILE A 126 -2.03 4.00 -5.05
CA ILE A 126 -0.93 4.96 -4.95
C ILE A 126 -0.25 5.15 -6.29
N ILE A 127 -0.08 4.10 -7.08
CA ILE A 127 0.43 4.17 -8.45
C ILE A 127 -0.52 5.02 -9.31
N ASP A 128 -1.82 4.78 -9.26
CA ASP A 128 -2.83 5.56 -9.96
C ASP A 128 -2.81 7.05 -9.56
N LYS A 129 -2.62 7.32 -8.27
CA LYS A 129 -2.42 8.68 -7.77
C LYS A 129 -1.15 9.31 -8.34
N GLY A 130 -0.04 8.56 -8.36
CA GLY A 130 1.23 9.00 -8.94
C GLY A 130 1.10 9.31 -10.43
N GLU A 131 0.38 8.47 -11.17
CA GLU A 131 0.13 8.68 -12.60
C GLU A 131 -0.72 9.93 -12.86
N ARG A 132 -1.76 10.16 -12.04
CA ARG A 132 -2.55 11.41 -12.12
C ARG A 132 -1.69 12.64 -11.89
N ILE A 133 -0.87 12.65 -10.83
CA ILE A 133 0.05 13.76 -10.54
C ILE A 133 1.01 13.99 -11.70
N LEU A 134 1.54 12.93 -12.29
CA LEU A 134 2.43 13.03 -13.46
C LEU A 134 1.72 13.68 -14.65
N ASN A 135 0.52 13.20 -14.98
CA ASN A 135 -0.26 13.72 -16.10
C ASN A 135 -0.63 15.19 -15.92
N GLU A 136 -1.10 15.59 -14.74
CA GLU A 136 -1.38 16.99 -14.40
C GLU A 136 -0.16 17.89 -14.60
N HIS A 137 1.04 17.39 -14.28
CA HIS A 137 2.26 18.16 -14.48
C HIS A 137 2.71 18.18 -15.94
N LEU A 138 2.56 17.08 -16.70
CA LEU A 138 2.82 17.07 -18.15
C LEU A 138 1.92 18.06 -18.86
N ASP A 139 0.64 18.10 -18.56
CA ASP A 139 -0.33 19.05 -19.10
C ASP A 139 0.03 20.49 -18.73
N LYS A 140 0.38 20.74 -17.48
CA LYS A 140 0.78 22.06 -16.97
C LYS A 140 2.00 22.63 -17.71
N TYR A 141 2.93 21.78 -18.10
CA TYR A 141 4.15 22.17 -18.82
C TYR A 141 4.03 22.00 -20.34
N ASN A 142 2.80 21.78 -20.86
CA ASN A 142 2.51 21.59 -22.29
C ASN A 142 3.36 20.49 -22.98
N ILE A 143 3.71 19.45 -22.22
CA ILE A 143 4.48 18.31 -22.74
C ILE A 143 3.48 17.30 -23.33
N ASN A 144 3.25 17.40 -24.64
CA ASN A 144 2.33 16.53 -25.36
C ASN A 144 3.12 15.34 -25.95
N LEU A 145 3.04 14.19 -25.31
CA LEU A 145 3.67 12.96 -25.75
C LEU A 145 2.62 11.92 -26.12
N SER A 146 2.88 11.15 -27.18
CA SER A 146 2.09 9.94 -27.41
C SER A 146 2.33 8.92 -26.28
N GLU A 147 1.38 8.01 -26.03
CA GLU A 147 1.53 6.98 -24.97
C GLU A 147 2.83 6.17 -25.11
N LYS A 148 3.24 5.86 -26.35
CA LYS A 148 4.48 5.12 -26.61
C LYS A 148 5.75 5.92 -26.28
N GLU A 149 5.75 7.21 -26.56
CA GLU A 149 6.87 8.11 -26.22
C GLU A 149 6.94 8.34 -24.73
N LYS A 150 5.80 8.56 -24.09
CA LYS A 150 5.68 8.67 -22.62
C LYS A 150 6.23 7.43 -21.91
N GLU A 151 5.85 6.23 -22.37
CA GLU A 151 6.34 4.98 -21.79
C GLU A 151 7.87 4.84 -21.96
N LYS A 152 8.39 5.18 -23.14
CA LYS A 152 9.83 5.14 -23.44
C LYS A 152 10.62 6.12 -22.57
N GLU A 153 10.14 7.36 -22.43
CA GLU A 153 10.79 8.38 -21.62
C GLU A 153 10.69 8.04 -20.13
N LEU A 154 9.54 7.54 -19.66
CA LEU A 154 9.39 7.08 -18.28
C LEU A 154 10.36 5.95 -17.96
N LYS A 155 10.54 5.00 -18.86
CA LYS A 155 11.53 3.92 -18.67
C LYS A 155 12.94 4.50 -18.52
N ARG A 156 13.35 5.42 -19.41
CA ARG A 156 14.64 6.10 -19.34
C ARG A 156 14.83 6.84 -18.01
N ILE A 157 13.83 7.61 -17.60
CA ILE A 157 13.85 8.37 -16.34
C ILE A 157 13.90 7.43 -15.12
N THR A 158 13.21 6.30 -15.18
CA THR A 158 13.22 5.26 -14.14
C THR A 158 14.62 4.70 -13.94
N ASP A 159 15.30 4.38 -15.05
CA ASP A 159 16.69 3.88 -15.03
C ASP A 159 17.66 4.95 -14.51
N GLU A 160 17.50 6.21 -14.93
CA GLU A 160 18.32 7.33 -14.45
C GLU A 160 18.16 7.62 -12.95
N LEU A 161 16.95 7.40 -12.41
CA LEU A 161 16.66 7.59 -10.98
C LEU A 161 16.95 6.33 -10.15
N GLY A 162 17.50 5.27 -10.77
CA GLY A 162 17.88 4.04 -10.11
C GLY A 162 16.68 3.24 -9.57
N ARG A 163 15.51 3.38 -10.22
CA ARG A 163 14.30 2.62 -9.86
C ARG A 163 14.23 1.35 -10.70
N LYS A 164 13.58 0.30 -10.17
CA LYS A 164 13.52 -1.01 -10.85
C LYS A 164 12.54 -1.02 -12.03
N ASN A 165 11.43 -0.29 -11.88
CA ASN A 165 10.36 -0.25 -12.86
C ASN A 165 9.56 1.06 -12.78
N LYS A 166 8.70 1.30 -13.78
CA LYS A 166 7.78 2.44 -13.86
C LYS A 166 6.90 2.54 -12.60
N ASP A 167 6.39 1.41 -12.11
CA ASP A 167 5.47 1.37 -10.98
C ASP A 167 6.13 1.87 -9.69
N ASP A 168 7.40 1.55 -9.46
CA ASP A 168 8.16 2.05 -8.31
C ASP A 168 8.36 3.57 -8.38
N LEU A 169 8.57 4.13 -9.59
CA LEU A 169 8.66 5.57 -9.80
C LEU A 169 7.33 6.27 -9.52
N LEU A 170 6.22 5.70 -10.03
CA LEU A 170 4.88 6.23 -9.81
C LEU A 170 4.44 6.08 -8.35
N GLU A 171 4.81 4.99 -7.69
CA GLU A 171 4.59 4.79 -6.26
C GLU A 171 5.29 5.87 -5.43
N ASP A 172 6.57 6.16 -5.72
CA ASP A 172 7.30 7.25 -5.05
C ASP A 172 6.67 8.62 -5.30
N LEU A 173 6.15 8.85 -6.49
CA LEU A 173 5.43 10.07 -6.82
C LEU A 173 4.10 10.16 -6.05
N GLY A 174 3.36 9.05 -5.96
CA GLY A 174 2.10 8.95 -5.22
C GLY A 174 2.27 9.17 -3.72
N TYR A 175 3.37 8.72 -3.13
CA TYR A 175 3.77 8.99 -1.74
C TYR A 175 4.41 10.38 -1.55
N SER A 176 4.64 11.14 -2.62
CA SER A 176 5.36 12.43 -2.59
C SER A 176 6.82 12.31 -2.12
N ASN A 177 7.43 11.14 -2.29
CA ASN A 177 8.86 10.91 -2.01
C ASN A 177 9.76 11.59 -3.06
N ILE A 178 9.23 11.77 -4.28
CA ILE A 178 9.90 12.45 -5.39
C ILE A 178 9.07 13.68 -5.78
N ASN A 179 9.75 14.80 -6.02
CA ASN A 179 9.07 16.00 -6.50
C ASN A 179 8.72 15.82 -7.99
N PRO A 180 7.46 16.05 -8.40
CA PRO A 180 7.06 15.96 -9.81
C PRO A 180 7.94 16.77 -10.76
N LYS A 181 8.39 17.94 -10.35
CA LYS A 181 9.31 18.79 -11.15
C LYS A 181 10.62 18.10 -11.49
N GLN A 182 11.14 17.22 -10.62
CA GLN A 182 12.38 16.49 -10.90
C GLN A 182 12.21 15.50 -12.06
N ILE A 183 11.01 14.91 -12.17
CA ILE A 183 10.66 14.00 -13.27
C ILE A 183 10.46 14.81 -14.54
N ILE A 184 9.68 15.89 -14.49
CA ILE A 184 9.39 16.76 -15.64
C ILE A 184 10.66 17.32 -16.26
N ASN A 185 11.61 17.80 -15.45
CA ASN A 185 12.89 18.34 -15.93
C ASN A 185 13.77 17.32 -16.70
N LYS A 186 13.44 16.03 -16.57
CA LYS A 186 14.14 14.95 -17.26
C LYS A 186 13.49 14.56 -18.59
N PHE A 187 12.26 15.01 -18.87
CA PHE A 187 11.66 14.80 -20.18
C PHE A 187 12.41 15.62 -21.23
N LYS A 188 12.69 15.01 -22.40
CA LYS A 188 13.51 15.64 -23.47
C LYS A 188 12.87 16.88 -24.08
N ASP A 189 11.55 16.93 -24.10
CA ASP A 189 10.78 18.02 -24.69
C ASP A 189 10.48 19.15 -23.67
N TYR A 190 11.07 19.08 -22.47
CA TYR A 190 10.92 20.12 -21.47
C TYR A 190 11.94 21.25 -21.72
N GLU A 191 11.48 22.35 -22.30
CA GLU A 191 12.18 23.63 -22.22
C GLU A 191 11.75 24.30 -20.91
N PRO A 192 12.66 24.49 -19.94
CA PRO A 192 12.31 25.23 -18.73
C PRO A 192 11.91 26.65 -19.16
N GLU A 193 10.60 26.95 -19.07
CA GLU A 193 10.17 28.34 -19.12
C GLU A 193 11.04 29.09 -18.11
N LYS A 194 11.85 30.03 -18.61
CA LYS A 194 12.49 31.03 -17.77
C LYS A 194 11.37 31.62 -16.96
N GLU A 195 11.28 31.29 -15.67
CA GLU A 195 10.44 32.02 -14.75
C GLU A 195 10.74 33.50 -15.04
N LEU A 196 9.78 34.15 -15.66
CA LEU A 196 9.78 35.60 -15.80
C LEU A 196 9.78 36.12 -14.36
N SER A 197 11.01 36.26 -13.87
CA SER A 197 11.23 37.06 -12.67
C SER A 197 10.64 38.45 -12.98
N ASN A 198 9.42 38.66 -12.54
CA ASN A 198 8.89 39.98 -12.30
C ASN A 198 9.77 40.65 -11.21
N LYS A 199 11.01 40.89 -11.58
CA LYS A 199 11.79 41.97 -10.96
C LYS A 199 11.52 43.19 -11.77
N SER A 200 10.43 43.90 -11.41
CA SER A 200 10.34 45.32 -11.62
C SER A 200 11.64 45.93 -11.14
N SER A 201 12.41 46.42 -12.11
CA SER A 201 13.56 47.28 -11.88
C SER A 201 13.11 48.54 -11.12
N SER A 202 13.41 48.59 -9.86
CA SER A 202 13.54 49.83 -9.13
C SER A 202 14.95 49.89 -8.56
N THR A 203 15.79 50.63 -9.26
CA THR A 203 17.03 51.18 -8.75
C THR A 203 16.75 52.00 -7.49
N ALA A 204 17.23 51.53 -6.35
CA ALA A 204 17.55 52.45 -5.24
C ALA A 204 18.43 51.77 -4.17
N LYS A 205 19.64 52.28 -4.08
CA LYS A 205 20.46 52.57 -2.88
C LYS A 205 20.59 51.44 -1.80
N LYS A 206 21.83 50.96 -1.69
CA LYS A 206 22.42 50.47 -0.45
C LYS A 206 21.94 51.24 0.77
N LYS A 207 21.29 50.58 1.70
CA LYS A 207 21.37 50.88 3.14
C LYS A 207 21.51 49.56 3.91
N SER A 208 22.53 49.58 4.72
CA SER A 208 22.94 48.60 5.69
C SER A 208 21.87 48.24 6.71
N SER A 209 21.93 46.99 7.19
CA SER A 209 21.50 46.50 8.51
C SER A 209 20.01 46.60 8.87
N SER A 210 19.36 45.44 8.80
CA SER A 210 18.51 45.05 9.93
C SER A 210 18.74 43.54 10.14
N VAL A 211 19.38 43.27 11.25
CA VAL A 211 19.56 41.93 11.85
C VAL A 211 18.17 41.38 12.11
N ASP A 212 17.82 40.31 11.43
CA ASP A 212 16.72 39.47 11.82
C ASP A 212 17.01 38.98 13.25
N LYS A 213 16.13 39.37 14.18
CA LYS A 213 16.19 38.92 15.57
C LYS A 213 15.89 37.41 15.62
N GLY A 214 16.90 36.62 15.37
CA GLY A 214 16.90 35.22 15.69
C GLY A 214 16.83 35.02 17.22
N VAL A 215 16.21 33.95 17.64
CA VAL A 215 16.15 33.53 19.04
C VAL A 215 17.58 33.46 19.59
N SER A 216 17.90 34.30 20.59
CA SER A 216 19.21 34.28 21.25
C SER A 216 19.16 33.38 22.48
N VAL A 217 19.99 32.38 22.50
CA VAL A 217 20.19 31.53 23.68
C VAL A 217 21.33 32.08 24.48
N LYS A 218 21.09 32.32 25.79
CA LYS A 218 22.07 32.91 26.72
C LYS A 218 23.34 32.03 26.76
N GLY A 219 24.43 32.49 26.17
CA GLY A 219 25.74 31.81 26.24
C GLY A 219 26.29 31.22 24.95
N MET A 220 25.58 31.30 23.81
CA MET A 220 26.11 30.84 22.51
C MET A 220 25.76 31.81 21.38
N GLU A 221 26.79 32.32 20.72
CA GLU A 221 26.63 33.18 19.53
C GLU A 221 26.64 32.27 18.26
N ASN A 222 25.71 32.53 17.33
CA ASN A 222 25.64 31.89 15.98
C ASN A 222 25.20 30.44 15.90
N MET A 223 24.21 30.00 16.68
CA MET A 223 23.60 28.71 16.48
C MET A 223 22.36 28.76 15.58
N LEU A 224 22.31 27.90 14.56
CA LEU A 224 21.11 27.63 13.77
C LEU A 224 20.10 26.82 14.59
N VAL A 225 19.09 27.46 15.13
CA VAL A 225 18.04 26.82 15.92
C VAL A 225 16.88 26.42 15.01
N ARG A 226 16.49 25.15 15.03
CA ARG A 226 15.31 24.63 14.33
C ARG A 226 14.20 24.41 15.34
N MET A 227 13.18 25.27 15.31
CA MET A 227 12.02 25.14 16.19
C MET A 227 11.23 23.84 15.90
N ALA A 228 10.89 23.09 16.94
CA ALA A 228 10.03 21.93 16.83
C ALA A 228 8.57 22.37 16.59
N LYS A 229 7.92 21.75 15.60
CA LYS A 229 6.53 22.07 15.23
C LYS A 229 5.49 21.72 16.30
N CYS A 230 5.87 20.97 17.32
CA CYS A 230 4.97 20.52 18.39
C CYS A 230 4.74 21.55 19.51
N CYS A 231 5.63 22.54 19.68
CA CYS A 231 5.60 23.45 20.83
C CYS A 231 5.13 24.87 20.50
N ASN A 232 5.05 25.23 19.22
CA ASN A 232 4.57 26.51 18.68
C ASN A 232 4.82 27.71 19.63
N PRO A 233 6.08 28.00 20.04
CA PRO A 233 6.37 29.02 21.03
C PRO A 233 6.04 30.41 20.49
N VAL A 234 5.46 31.26 21.36
CA VAL A 234 5.11 32.64 21.04
C VAL A 234 6.28 33.53 21.42
N PRO A 235 6.52 34.66 20.73
CA PRO A 235 7.56 35.59 21.11
C PRO A 235 7.38 36.09 22.56
N GLY A 236 8.33 35.74 23.45
CA GLY A 236 8.31 36.08 24.87
C GLY A 236 8.25 34.88 25.84
N ASP A 237 8.10 33.65 25.34
CA ASP A 237 8.18 32.45 26.19
C ASP A 237 9.62 32.18 26.62
N GLU A 238 9.81 31.95 27.93
CA GLU A 238 11.08 31.43 28.45
C GLU A 238 11.18 29.94 28.13
N ILE A 239 12.25 29.53 27.42
CA ILE A 239 12.54 28.14 27.01
C ILE A 239 13.62 27.58 27.95
#